data_ba1de13373665235bb1a54efb7ae760c
#
_entry.id   ba1de13373665235bb1a54efb7ae760c
#
_cell.length_a   1.000
_cell.length_b   1.000
_cell.length_c   1.000
_cell.angle_alpha   90.00
_cell.angle_beta   90.00
_cell.angle_gamma   90.00
#
_symmetry.space_group_name_H-M   'P 1'
#
loop_
_entity.id
_entity.type
_entity.pdbx_description
1 polymer ?
#
loop_
_entity_poly.entity_id
_entity_poly.type
_entity_poly.pdbx_seq_one_letter_code
_entity_poly.pdbx_strand_id
1 'polypeptide(L)' 'MISIIILGAGRSTSSLIEYLATHADNHKWSITVIDMDKKSIHEKCNPFDNVKGVYDDLKNQETLKKWICEGDIIVS' A
#
# COMPACT_ATOMS: atom_id res chain seq x y z
N MET A 1 6.25 -6.84 13.73
CA MET A 1 5.25 -6.21 12.82
C MET A 1 5.65 -6.51 11.37
N ILE A 2 4.69 -6.95 10.57
CA ILE A 2 4.93 -7.24 9.15
C ILE A 2 4.55 -6.02 8.33
N SER A 3 5.46 -5.57 7.48
CA SER A 3 5.24 -4.43 6.58
C SER A 3 4.78 -4.94 5.22
N ILE A 4 3.55 -4.62 4.84
CA ILE A 4 2.96 -4.99 3.56
C ILE A 4 2.92 -3.74 2.69
N ILE A 5 3.57 -3.81 1.54
CA ILE A 5 3.62 -2.68 0.61
C ILE A 5 2.90 -3.07 -0.68
N ILE A 6 1.89 -2.28 -1.05
CA ILE A 6 1.11 -2.47 -2.26
C ILE A 6 1.54 -1.42 -3.26
N LEU A 7 2.04 -1.87 -4.42
CA LEU A 7 2.51 -0.99 -5.48
C LEU A 7 1.40 -0.80 -6.52
N GLY A 8 0.82 0.38 -6.51
CA GLY A 8 -0.28 0.71 -7.41
C GLY A 8 -1.65 0.52 -6.75
N ALA A 9 -2.52 1.52 -6.89
CA ALA A 9 -3.88 1.50 -6.33
C ALA A 9 -4.92 1.32 -7.45
N GLY A 10 -4.74 0.28 -8.27
CA GLY A 10 -5.66 -0.02 -9.37
C GLY A 10 -7.01 -0.55 -8.89
N ARG A 11 -7.93 -0.77 -9.83
CA ARG A 11 -9.30 -1.16 -9.50
C ARG A 11 -9.40 -2.45 -8.69
N SER A 12 -8.56 -3.43 -9.02
CA SER A 12 -8.56 -4.71 -8.32
C SER A 12 -7.94 -4.64 -6.94
N THR A 13 -7.25 -3.56 -6.63
CA THR A 13 -6.55 -3.39 -5.35
C THR A 13 -7.50 -3.06 -4.20
N SER A 14 -8.69 -2.52 -4.50
CA SER A 14 -9.65 -2.11 -3.46
C SER A 14 -10.05 -3.24 -2.52
N SER A 15 -10.40 -4.40 -3.09
CA SER A 15 -10.79 -5.57 -2.30
C SER A 15 -9.63 -6.08 -1.46
N LEU A 16 -8.42 -6.04 -2.01
CA LEU A 16 -7.23 -6.45 -1.29
C LEU A 16 -6.93 -5.53 -0.11
N ILE A 17 -7.01 -4.22 -0.33
CA ILE A 17 -6.80 -3.23 0.73
C ILE A 17 -7.82 -3.45 1.86
N GLU A 18 -9.08 -3.61 1.52
CA GLU A 18 -10.13 -3.86 2.51
C GLU A 18 -9.86 -5.13 3.31
N TYR A 19 -9.52 -6.21 2.63
CA TYR A 19 -9.20 -7.48 3.29
C TYR A 19 -8.02 -7.33 4.25
N LEU A 20 -6.93 -6.73 3.79
CA LEU A 20 -5.74 -6.54 4.60
C LEU A 20 -6.00 -5.59 5.77
N ALA A 21 -6.74 -4.51 5.55
CA ALA A 21 -7.06 -3.55 6.60
C ALA A 21 -7.91 -4.19 7.70
N THR A 22 -8.86 -5.04 7.32
CA THR A 22 -9.72 -5.74 8.26
C THR A 22 -8.92 -6.68 9.17
N HIS A 23 -7.86 -7.29 8.66
CA HIS A 23 -7.06 -8.26 9.40
C HIS A 23 -5.78 -7.69 10.02
N ALA A 24 -5.43 -6.44 9.67
CA ALA A 24 -4.15 -5.85 10.06
C ALA A 24 -3.96 -5.76 11.58
N ASP A 25 -5.00 -5.37 12.30
CA ASP A 25 -4.90 -5.21 13.75
C ASP A 25 -4.67 -6.54 14.47
N ASN A 26 -5.33 -7.60 14.00
CA ASN A 26 -5.19 -8.93 14.59
C ASN A 26 -3.81 -9.53 14.34
N HIS A 27 -3.19 -9.20 13.20
CA HIS A 27 -1.91 -9.76 12.80
C HIS A 27 -0.75 -8.78 12.94
N LYS A 28 -1.02 -7.56 13.39
CA LYS A 28 -0.03 -6.47 13.54
C LYS A 28 0.68 -6.18 12.22
N TRP A 29 -0.08 -6.07 11.16
CA TRP A 29 0.44 -5.68 9.84
C TRP A 29 0.47 -4.16 9.71
N SER A 30 1.51 -3.66 9.05
CA SER A 30 1.59 -2.27 8.61
C SER A 30 1.35 -2.25 7.11
N ILE A 31 0.29 -1.57 6.67
CA ILE A 31 -0.10 -1.56 5.25
C ILE A 31 0.21 -0.20 4.65
N THR A 32 0.98 -0.19 3.57
CA THR A 32 1.33 1.01 2.83
C THR A 32 0.96 0.82 1.37
N VAL A 33 0.18 1.75 0.82
CA VAL A 33 -0.20 1.75 -0.60
C VAL A 33 0.54 2.88 -1.28
N ILE A 34 1.26 2.57 -2.34
CA ILE A 34 2.06 3.54 -3.08
C ILE A 34 1.53 3.64 -4.50
N ASP A 35 1.26 4.85 -4.95
CA ASP A 35 0.78 5.10 -6.31
C ASP A 35 1.31 6.43 -6.81
N MET A 36 1.29 6.60 -8.11
CA MET A 36 1.63 7.84 -8.79
C MET A 36 0.43 8.79 -8.91
N ASP A 37 -0.75 8.35 -8.54
CA ASP A 37 -1.99 9.12 -8.61
C ASP A 37 -2.49 9.41 -7.20
N LYS A 38 -2.36 10.66 -6.76
CA LYS A 38 -2.80 11.10 -5.43
C LYS A 38 -4.28 10.89 -5.18
N LYS A 39 -5.09 11.05 -6.20
CA LYS A 39 -6.54 10.88 -6.09
C LYS A 39 -6.90 9.42 -5.79
N SER A 40 -6.26 8.50 -6.50
CA SER A 40 -6.47 7.07 -6.25
C SER A 40 -6.06 6.68 -4.84
N ILE A 41 -4.93 7.19 -4.37
CA ILE A 41 -4.47 6.93 -3.00
C ILE A 41 -5.49 7.43 -1.99
N HIS A 42 -5.97 8.64 -2.17
CA HIS A 42 -6.95 9.24 -1.26
C HIS A 42 -8.24 8.41 -1.22
N GLU A 43 -8.77 8.05 -2.38
CA GLU A 43 -10.01 7.29 -2.47
C GLU A 43 -9.90 5.88 -1.89
N LYS A 44 -8.75 5.22 -2.07
CA LYS A 44 -8.56 3.83 -1.64
C LYS A 44 -8.15 3.71 -0.18
N CYS A 45 -7.39 4.66 0.33
CA CYS A 45 -6.83 4.58 1.69
C CYS A 45 -7.63 5.36 2.73
N ASN A 46 -8.35 6.40 2.32
CA ASN A 46 -9.08 7.27 3.25
C ASN A 46 -10.11 6.51 4.12
N PRO A 47 -10.84 5.50 3.62
CA PRO A 47 -11.79 4.77 4.46
C PRO A 47 -11.15 3.94 5.58
N PHE A 48 -9.83 3.76 5.56
CA PHE A 48 -9.13 2.89 6.50
C PHE A 48 -8.08 3.65 7.29
N ASP A 49 -8.22 3.68 8.61
CA ASP A 49 -7.30 4.38 9.50
C ASP A 49 -5.93 3.70 9.58
N ASN A 50 -5.90 2.39 9.33
CA ASN A 50 -4.69 1.58 9.46
C ASN A 50 -3.97 1.35 8.13
N VAL A 51 -4.34 2.07 7.08
CA VAL A 51 -3.69 1.99 5.77
C VAL A 51 -3.05 3.34 5.46
N LYS A 52 -1.75 3.31 5.18
CA LYS A 52 -1.00 4.52 4.82
C LYS A 52 -0.93 4.65 3.30
N GLY A 53 -1.30 5.80 2.78
CA GLY A 53 -1.18 6.11 1.37
C GLY A 53 0.03 6.99 1.11
N VAL A 54 0.84 6.63 0.12
CA VAL A 54 2.04 7.37 -0.24
C VAL A 54 2.03 7.66 -1.74
N TYR A 55 2.26 8.91 -2.11
CA TYR A 55 2.47 9.32 -3.48
C TYR A 55 3.97 9.24 -3.79
N ASP A 56 4.33 8.43 -4.77
CA ASP A 56 5.72 8.32 -5.19
C ASP A 56 5.79 7.87 -6.66
N ASP A 57 6.94 8.07 -7.28
CA ASP A 57 7.14 7.74 -8.68
C ASP A 57 7.62 6.29 -8.83
N LEU A 58 6.69 5.40 -9.14
CA LEU A 58 7.00 3.98 -9.32
C LEU A 58 7.71 3.67 -10.63
N LYS A 59 7.83 4.63 -11.53
CA LYS A 59 8.62 4.48 -12.76
C LYS A 59 10.11 4.65 -12.49
N ASN A 60 10.47 5.29 -11.40
CA ASN A 60 11.85 5.46 -10.98
C ASN A 60 12.33 4.17 -10.32
N GLN A 61 13.35 3.54 -10.90
CA GLN A 61 13.86 2.26 -10.41
C GLN A 61 14.45 2.34 -9.00
N GLU A 62 15.08 3.45 -8.66
CA GLU A 62 15.64 3.63 -7.33
C GLU A 62 14.55 3.74 -6.27
N THR A 63 13.48 4.49 -6.57
CA THR A 63 12.31 4.58 -5.71
C THR A 63 11.67 3.23 -5.51
N LEU A 64 11.50 2.47 -6.58
CA LEU A 64 10.90 1.15 -6.53
C LEU A 64 11.74 0.19 -5.68
N LYS A 65 13.06 0.19 -5.86
CA LYS A 65 13.96 -0.63 -5.05
C LYS A 65 13.89 -0.28 -3.58
N LYS A 66 13.79 1.00 -3.25
CA LYS A 66 13.67 1.47 -1.88
C LYS A 66 12.45 0.85 -1.20
N TRP A 67 11.29 0.92 -1.86
CA TRP A 67 10.06 0.38 -1.29
C TRP A 67 10.10 -1.15 -1.19
N ILE A 68 10.67 -1.83 -2.18
CA ILE A 68 10.81 -3.29 -2.15
C ILE A 68 11.69 -3.71 -0.96
N CYS A 69 12.74 -2.97 -0.66
CA CYS A 69 13.62 -3.27 0.47
C CYS A 69 12.97 -3.01 1.83
N GLU A 70 12.06 -2.06 1.92
CA GLU A 70 11.40 -1.70 3.17
C GLU A 70 10.27 -2.66 3.56
N GLY A 71 9.66 -3.32 2.59
CA GLY A 71 8.53 -4.20 2.85
C GLY A 71 8.92 -5.64 3.10
N ASP A 72 8.19 -6.29 3.99
CA ASP A 72 8.32 -7.74 4.19
C ASP A 72 7.56 -8.50 3.12
N ILE A 73 6.41 -7.95 2.69
CA ILE A 73 5.58 -8.51 1.63
C ILE A 73 5.30 -7.40 0.62
N ILE A 74 5.57 -7.68 -0.65
CA ILE A 74 5.33 -6.73 -1.74
C ILE A 74 4.23 -7.30 -2.65
N VAL A 75 3.21 -6.48 -2.90
CA VAL A 75 2.11 -6.81 -3.81
C VAL A 75 2.12 -5.83 -4.96
N SER A 76 2.17 -6.31 -6.17
CA SER A 76 2.17 -5.44 -7.35
C SER A 76 1.05 -5.80 -8.32
#